data_0b081207746d99fe0379f423d3ece074
#
_entry.id   0b081207746d99fe0379f423d3ece074
#
_cell.length_a   1.000
_cell.length_b   1.000
_cell.length_c   1.000
_cell.angle_alpha   90.00
_cell.angle_beta   90.00
_cell.angle_gamma   90.00
#
_symmetry.space_group_name_H-M   'P 1'
#
loop_
_entity.id
_entity.type
_entity.pdbx_description
1 polymer ?
#
loop_
_entity_poly.entity_id
_entity_poly.type
_entity_poly.pdbx_seq_one_letter_code
_entity_poly.pdbx_strand_id
1 'polypeptide(L)'
;MYPTSEYNPSALGSPAFPAVRLLSSRGFASEPISLSNLKRGTGGRCSFNGIIATVFGASGYLGKHVVSQLGRMGAQIIVPYRGDPYFIRDLKVMGDLGQVLFCPYHLEDEDAIRKSMRFSNVAINLVGKRNNTRNFTLEQVNVEGAARIARLSKEMGIERFVHVSALTQNPNPPKYVWRPSEFLRTKAVGEKEVRRERSDAIIFRPSDIWGNSDTFLCYYAARERRTSYGTKLRICLWERGQKTVKQPVYVGDVARGIVNSLTAADSPGKLYEAVGPHRYRLDDLVKWILFNCRYLPREVTIGRMDPWFLSRVMANEFFSRVNPGMCFERLEHDSATDNLSGAPTLLDLDVKLTKLEDRIHQILFIYRRLNNYWEAVGEFPEPPNPPLSLV
;
A
#
# COMPACT_ATOMS: atom_id res chain seq x y z
N MET A 1 -33.05 12.48 40.85
CA MET A 1 -33.23 11.03 41.17
C MET A 1 -33.76 10.40 39.88
N TYR A 2 -32.87 9.75 39.13
CA TYR A 2 -33.27 8.92 38.00
C TYR A 2 -33.01 7.47 38.37
N PRO A 3 -33.91 6.53 38.07
CA PRO A 3 -33.73 5.13 38.41
C PRO A 3 -32.69 4.48 37.48
N THR A 4 -31.73 3.82 38.07
CA THR A 4 -30.77 2.92 37.41
C THR A 4 -31.50 1.66 37.00
N SER A 5 -31.73 1.44 35.69
CA SER A 5 -32.16 0.14 35.16
C SER A 5 -30.95 -0.75 34.97
N GLU A 6 -30.89 -1.83 35.72
CA GLU A 6 -29.89 -2.89 35.54
C GLU A 6 -30.03 -3.53 34.14
N TYR A 7 -28.98 -3.47 33.35
CA TYR A 7 -28.89 -4.12 32.06
C TYR A 7 -28.49 -5.58 32.23
N ASN A 8 -29.42 -6.48 31.93
CA ASN A 8 -29.19 -7.92 31.99
C ASN A 8 -28.77 -8.46 30.60
N PRO A 9 -27.51 -8.93 30.40
CA PRO A 9 -26.98 -9.28 29.09
C PRO A 9 -27.37 -10.68 28.58
N SER A 10 -28.28 -11.42 29.26
CA SER A 10 -28.58 -12.81 28.93
C SER A 10 -29.78 -13.05 27.99
N ALA A 11 -30.38 -11.98 27.41
CA ALA A 11 -31.61 -12.10 26.63
C ALA A 11 -31.51 -11.85 25.12
N LEU A 12 -30.30 -11.79 24.54
CA LEU A 12 -30.14 -11.71 23.08
C LEU A 12 -29.70 -13.06 22.53
N GLY A 13 -30.70 -13.87 22.16
CA GLY A 13 -30.48 -15.09 21.40
C GLY A 13 -29.71 -14.79 20.11
N SER A 14 -28.60 -15.48 19.93
CA SER A 14 -27.83 -15.45 18.69
C SER A 14 -28.73 -15.83 17.51
N PRO A 15 -28.76 -15.09 16.40
CA PRO A 15 -29.42 -15.56 15.19
C PRO A 15 -28.70 -16.82 14.70
N ALA A 16 -29.37 -17.95 14.78
CA ALA A 16 -28.90 -19.20 14.22
C ALA A 16 -28.78 -19.04 12.70
N PHE A 17 -27.55 -18.99 12.19
CA PHE A 17 -27.33 -19.17 10.77
C PHE A 17 -27.79 -20.55 10.35
N PRO A 18 -28.55 -20.75 9.26
CA PRO A 18 -28.95 -22.03 8.79
C PRO A 18 -27.72 -22.89 8.56
N ALA A 19 -27.68 -24.04 9.24
CA ALA A 19 -26.62 -25.03 9.10
C ALA A 19 -26.55 -25.45 7.63
N VAL A 20 -25.48 -25.11 6.95
CA VAL A 20 -25.13 -25.67 5.65
C VAL A 20 -24.94 -27.16 5.88
N ARG A 21 -25.88 -28.00 5.36
CA ARG A 21 -25.76 -29.44 5.36
C ARG A 21 -24.42 -29.83 4.77
N LEU A 22 -23.53 -30.33 5.60
CA LEU A 22 -22.32 -31.03 5.19
C LEU A 22 -22.73 -32.23 4.35
N LEU A 23 -22.64 -32.12 3.05
CA LEU A 23 -22.70 -33.26 2.15
C LEU A 23 -21.54 -34.19 2.54
N SER A 24 -21.90 -35.43 2.87
CA SER A 24 -21.04 -36.51 3.32
C SER A 24 -19.78 -36.64 2.47
N SER A 25 -18.68 -36.92 3.13
CA SER A 25 -17.37 -37.25 2.62
C SER A 25 -17.41 -38.39 1.59
N ARG A 26 -17.62 -38.06 0.32
CA ARG A 26 -17.07 -38.86 -0.79
C ARG A 26 -15.66 -38.38 -1.00
N GLY A 27 -14.68 -39.28 -0.88
CA GLY A 27 -13.30 -39.00 -1.11
C GLY A 27 -13.10 -38.40 -2.51
N PHE A 28 -12.93 -37.10 -2.56
CA PHE A 28 -12.42 -36.43 -3.75
C PHE A 28 -10.92 -36.67 -3.77
N ALA A 29 -10.49 -37.60 -4.63
CA ALA A 29 -9.15 -37.56 -5.14
C ALA A 29 -8.98 -36.16 -5.75
N SER A 30 -8.18 -35.33 -5.12
CA SER A 30 -7.96 -33.94 -5.53
C SER A 30 -7.09 -33.91 -6.78
N GLU A 31 -7.70 -34.11 -7.94
CA GLU A 31 -7.11 -33.52 -9.14
C GLU A 31 -7.08 -32.00 -8.94
N PRO A 32 -5.96 -31.33 -9.25
CA PRO A 32 -5.91 -29.89 -9.10
C PRO A 32 -7.01 -29.27 -9.96
N ILE A 33 -8.01 -28.67 -9.31
CA ILE A 33 -9.12 -28.00 -10.00
C ILE A 33 -8.51 -26.87 -10.80
N SER A 34 -8.47 -26.99 -12.14
CA SER A 34 -7.95 -25.93 -12.98
C SER A 34 -8.85 -24.70 -12.86
N LEU A 35 -8.26 -23.52 -12.73
CA LEU A 35 -8.98 -22.22 -12.61
C LEU A 35 -10.02 -22.05 -13.74
N SER A 36 -9.76 -22.63 -14.93
CA SER A 36 -10.66 -22.56 -16.08
C SER A 36 -11.99 -23.29 -15.82
N ASN A 37 -12.00 -24.34 -15.03
CA ASN A 37 -13.22 -25.12 -14.74
C ASN A 37 -14.18 -24.42 -13.76
N LEU A 38 -13.69 -23.40 -13.05
CA LEU A 38 -14.47 -22.64 -12.06
C LEU A 38 -15.11 -21.38 -12.67
N LYS A 39 -14.74 -21.01 -13.87
CA LYS A 39 -15.26 -19.78 -14.51
C LYS A 39 -16.75 -19.89 -14.82
N ARG A 40 -17.51 -18.83 -14.47
CA ARG A 40 -18.95 -18.72 -14.75
C ARG A 40 -19.28 -17.29 -15.19
N GLY A 41 -20.13 -17.14 -16.20
CA GLY A 41 -20.57 -15.86 -16.74
C GLY A 41 -19.66 -15.32 -17.86
N THR A 42 -20.01 -14.16 -18.39
CA THR A 42 -19.39 -13.52 -19.57
C THR A 42 -18.21 -12.61 -19.24
N GLY A 43 -17.80 -12.52 -17.98
CA GLY A 43 -16.77 -11.62 -17.49
C GLY A 43 -17.33 -10.40 -16.74
N GLY A 44 -16.49 -9.68 -16.02
CA GLY A 44 -16.86 -8.51 -15.24
C GLY A 44 -17.31 -8.82 -13.81
N ARG A 45 -17.82 -7.81 -13.11
CA ARG A 45 -18.11 -7.83 -11.68
C ARG A 45 -19.10 -8.92 -11.25
N CYS A 46 -20.15 -9.14 -12.02
CA CYS A 46 -21.21 -10.09 -11.70
C CYS A 46 -20.90 -11.54 -12.14
N SER A 47 -19.73 -11.79 -12.72
CA SER A 47 -19.27 -13.12 -13.10
C SER A 47 -18.30 -13.68 -12.07
N PHE A 48 -18.04 -14.99 -12.14
CA PHE A 48 -17.00 -15.63 -11.37
C PHE A 48 -15.87 -16.11 -12.27
N ASN A 49 -14.67 -15.57 -12.08
CA ASN A 49 -13.51 -15.87 -12.93
C ASN A 49 -12.68 -17.08 -12.47
N GLY A 50 -13.09 -17.77 -11.40
CA GLY A 50 -12.39 -18.91 -10.83
C GLY A 50 -11.32 -18.53 -9.79
N ILE A 51 -11.09 -17.24 -9.53
CA ILE A 51 -10.12 -16.77 -8.55
C ILE A 51 -10.83 -16.56 -7.21
N ILE A 52 -10.32 -17.21 -6.17
CA ILE A 52 -10.69 -16.97 -4.78
C ILE A 52 -9.44 -16.45 -4.08
N ALA A 53 -9.39 -15.15 -3.84
CA ALA A 53 -8.20 -14.46 -3.34
C ALA A 53 -8.35 -14.08 -1.86
N THR A 54 -7.41 -14.50 -1.01
CA THR A 54 -7.26 -13.94 0.34
C THR A 54 -6.28 -12.77 0.29
N VAL A 55 -6.74 -11.57 0.68
CA VAL A 55 -5.95 -10.34 0.65
C VAL A 55 -5.62 -9.88 2.07
N PHE A 56 -4.43 -10.21 2.55
CA PHE A 56 -3.91 -9.71 3.83
C PHE A 56 -3.49 -8.26 3.69
N GLY A 57 -3.91 -7.40 4.62
CA GLY A 57 -3.64 -5.95 4.55
C GLY A 57 -4.56 -5.18 3.60
N ALA A 58 -5.73 -5.72 3.27
CA ALA A 58 -6.71 -5.10 2.38
C ALA A 58 -7.22 -3.72 2.87
N SER A 59 -7.21 -3.45 4.16
CA SER A 59 -7.57 -2.14 4.74
C SER A 59 -6.53 -1.05 4.47
N GLY A 60 -5.32 -1.42 4.03
CA GLY A 60 -4.25 -0.49 3.70
C GLY A 60 -4.50 0.27 2.40
N TYR A 61 -3.64 1.28 2.12
CA TYR A 61 -3.75 2.12 0.95
C TYR A 61 -3.79 1.33 -0.37
N LEU A 62 -2.76 0.52 -0.63
CA LEU A 62 -2.70 -0.34 -1.82
C LEU A 62 -3.80 -1.43 -1.79
N GLY A 63 -4.10 -1.97 -0.60
CA GLY A 63 -5.05 -3.06 -0.42
C GLY A 63 -6.45 -2.72 -0.95
N LYS A 64 -6.95 -1.52 -0.69
CA LYS A 64 -8.25 -1.05 -1.20
C LYS A 64 -8.30 -1.08 -2.74
N HIS A 65 -7.23 -0.66 -3.40
CA HIS A 65 -7.15 -0.66 -4.87
C HIS A 65 -7.06 -2.07 -5.45
N VAL A 66 -6.31 -2.97 -4.78
CA VAL A 66 -6.23 -4.39 -5.18
C VAL A 66 -7.59 -5.06 -5.05
N VAL A 67 -8.30 -4.89 -3.93
CA VAL A 67 -9.66 -5.41 -3.73
C VAL A 67 -10.62 -4.87 -4.80
N SER A 68 -10.55 -3.58 -5.12
CA SER A 68 -11.37 -2.97 -6.17
C SER A 68 -11.10 -3.59 -7.56
N GLN A 69 -9.84 -3.86 -7.91
CA GLN A 69 -9.49 -4.48 -9.19
C GLN A 69 -9.94 -5.96 -9.25
N LEU A 70 -9.73 -6.72 -8.18
CA LEU A 70 -10.21 -8.11 -8.06
C LEU A 70 -11.75 -8.17 -8.17
N GLY A 71 -12.45 -7.24 -7.50
CA GLY A 71 -13.91 -7.15 -7.58
C GLY A 71 -14.41 -6.88 -9.00
N ARG A 72 -13.73 -6.01 -9.75
CA ARG A 72 -14.05 -5.73 -11.17
C ARG A 72 -13.88 -6.93 -12.08
N MET A 73 -12.94 -7.82 -11.78
CA MET A 73 -12.70 -9.05 -12.53
C MET A 73 -13.66 -10.19 -12.17
N GLY A 74 -14.50 -10.03 -11.17
CA GLY A 74 -15.40 -11.08 -10.71
C GLY A 74 -14.70 -12.15 -9.87
N ALA A 75 -13.61 -11.80 -9.15
CA ALA A 75 -12.98 -12.72 -8.20
C ALA A 75 -13.73 -12.73 -6.86
N GLN A 76 -13.82 -13.89 -6.21
CA GLN A 76 -14.25 -14.00 -4.81
C GLN A 76 -13.11 -13.50 -3.92
N ILE A 77 -13.40 -12.64 -2.96
CA ILE A 77 -12.37 -11.99 -2.14
C ILE A 77 -12.61 -12.28 -0.68
N ILE A 78 -11.62 -12.82 -0.01
CA ILE A 78 -11.61 -13.01 1.46
C ILE A 78 -10.68 -11.93 2.03
N VAL A 79 -11.21 -11.12 2.92
CA VAL A 79 -10.51 -10.01 3.57
C VAL A 79 -10.30 -10.33 5.05
N PRO A 80 -9.13 -10.85 5.43
CA PRO A 80 -8.75 -10.92 6.83
C PRO A 80 -8.53 -9.50 7.37
N TYR A 81 -9.18 -9.17 8.49
CA TYR A 81 -9.09 -7.85 9.09
C TYR A 81 -8.79 -7.93 10.58
N ARG A 82 -8.17 -6.86 11.09
CA ARG A 82 -7.83 -6.68 12.49
C ARG A 82 -8.50 -5.41 13.02
N GLY A 83 -9.13 -5.50 14.18
CA GLY A 83 -9.78 -4.36 14.83
C GLY A 83 -11.25 -4.20 14.46
N ASP A 84 -11.75 -2.97 14.48
CA ASP A 84 -13.17 -2.68 14.30
C ASP A 84 -13.63 -2.88 12.84
N PRO A 85 -14.69 -3.66 12.59
CA PRO A 85 -15.31 -3.84 11.29
C PRO A 85 -15.75 -2.54 10.62
N TYR A 86 -15.98 -1.48 11.38
CA TYR A 86 -16.36 -0.17 10.84
C TYR A 86 -15.35 0.39 9.84
N PHE A 87 -14.06 0.22 10.10
CA PHE A 87 -12.99 0.75 9.23
C PHE A 87 -12.81 0.00 7.90
N ILE A 88 -13.43 -1.15 7.75
CA ILE A 88 -13.38 -1.94 6.51
C ILE A 88 -14.67 -1.90 5.69
N ARG A 89 -15.68 -1.15 6.14
CA ARG A 89 -16.98 -1.07 5.46
C ARG A 89 -16.88 -0.61 4.00
N ASP A 90 -15.90 0.25 3.69
CA ASP A 90 -15.66 0.74 2.33
C ASP A 90 -15.32 -0.40 1.35
N LEU A 91 -14.75 -1.49 1.86
CA LEU A 91 -14.41 -2.65 1.03
C LEU A 91 -15.65 -3.44 0.58
N LYS A 92 -16.76 -3.35 1.29
CA LYS A 92 -18.01 -4.05 0.94
C LYS A 92 -18.58 -3.59 -0.41
N VAL A 93 -18.43 -2.31 -0.72
CA VAL A 93 -18.96 -1.73 -1.97
C VAL A 93 -18.01 -1.91 -3.17
N MET A 94 -16.81 -2.46 -2.95
CA MET A 94 -15.83 -2.70 -4.01
C MET A 94 -16.12 -3.97 -4.83
N GLY A 95 -16.93 -4.86 -4.33
CA GLY A 95 -17.42 -6.07 -5.00
C GLY A 95 -18.94 -6.08 -5.14
N ASP A 96 -19.46 -7.14 -5.76
CA ASP A 96 -20.89 -7.43 -5.80
C ASP A 96 -21.35 -8.09 -4.49
N LEU A 97 -22.67 -8.26 -4.33
CA LEU A 97 -23.24 -8.84 -3.12
C LEU A 97 -22.68 -10.26 -2.86
N GLY A 98 -22.10 -10.47 -1.68
CA GLY A 98 -21.49 -11.76 -1.32
C GLY A 98 -20.11 -12.01 -1.92
N GLN A 99 -19.59 -11.14 -2.78
CA GLN A 99 -18.27 -11.28 -3.42
C GLN A 99 -17.13 -11.01 -2.45
N VAL A 100 -17.32 -10.11 -1.48
CA VAL A 100 -16.30 -9.75 -0.49
C VAL A 100 -16.71 -10.31 0.87
N LEU A 101 -15.92 -11.25 1.40
CA LEU A 101 -16.11 -11.89 2.70
C LEU A 101 -15.08 -11.35 3.70
N PHE A 102 -15.51 -11.13 4.93
CA PHE A 102 -14.66 -10.61 6.00
C PHE A 102 -14.40 -11.68 7.06
N CYS A 103 -13.12 -11.82 7.45
CA CYS A 103 -12.69 -12.78 8.48
C CYS A 103 -11.83 -12.03 9.52
N PRO A 104 -12.20 -12.01 10.80
CA PRO A 104 -11.31 -11.45 11.83
C PRO A 104 -10.08 -12.34 11.98
N TYR A 105 -8.88 -11.69 12.08
CA TYR A 105 -7.63 -12.41 12.28
C TYR A 105 -6.64 -11.58 13.11
N HIS A 106 -5.64 -12.25 13.64
CA HIS A 106 -4.46 -11.63 14.24
C HIS A 106 -3.20 -12.14 13.56
N LEU A 107 -2.17 -11.30 13.40
CA LEU A 107 -0.96 -11.67 12.64
C LEU A 107 -0.16 -12.81 13.29
N GLU A 108 -0.28 -12.97 14.61
CA GLU A 108 0.36 -14.02 15.39
C GLU A 108 -0.45 -15.31 15.48
N ASP A 109 -1.76 -15.24 15.19
CA ASP A 109 -2.68 -16.39 15.24
C ASP A 109 -2.64 -17.14 13.91
N GLU A 110 -1.92 -18.27 13.91
CA GLU A 110 -1.78 -19.13 12.72
C GLU A 110 -3.10 -19.80 12.33
N ASP A 111 -3.95 -20.16 13.29
CA ASP A 111 -5.21 -20.82 13.00
C ASP A 111 -6.20 -19.88 12.34
N ALA A 112 -6.25 -18.61 12.75
CA ALA A 112 -7.03 -17.59 12.08
C ALA A 112 -6.52 -17.33 10.65
N ILE A 113 -5.20 -17.37 10.44
CA ILE A 113 -4.60 -17.24 9.11
C ILE A 113 -4.98 -18.45 8.24
N ARG A 114 -4.83 -19.70 8.73
CA ARG A 114 -5.26 -20.91 8.01
C ARG A 114 -6.75 -20.89 7.67
N LYS A 115 -7.59 -20.49 8.62
CA LYS A 115 -9.03 -20.35 8.42
C LYS A 115 -9.37 -19.36 7.30
N SER A 116 -8.66 -18.24 7.21
CA SER A 116 -8.88 -17.24 6.17
C SER A 116 -8.47 -17.70 4.77
N MET A 117 -7.51 -18.63 4.65
CA MET A 117 -7.01 -19.17 3.39
C MET A 117 -7.67 -20.48 2.95
N ARG A 118 -8.53 -21.08 3.78
CA ARG A 118 -9.06 -22.44 3.60
C ARG A 118 -9.68 -22.72 2.22
N PHE A 119 -10.31 -21.72 1.62
CA PHE A 119 -11.02 -21.86 0.34
C PHE A 119 -10.35 -21.09 -0.79
N SER A 120 -9.20 -20.51 -0.53
CA SER A 120 -8.51 -19.65 -1.49
C SER A 120 -7.54 -20.43 -2.37
N ASN A 121 -7.45 -20.04 -3.63
CA ASN A 121 -6.40 -20.51 -4.54
C ASN A 121 -5.30 -19.46 -4.73
N VAL A 122 -5.55 -18.21 -4.31
CA VAL A 122 -4.59 -17.11 -4.36
C VAL A 122 -4.47 -16.47 -2.98
N ALA A 123 -3.26 -16.13 -2.56
CA ALA A 123 -3.00 -15.31 -1.38
C ALA A 123 -2.13 -14.09 -1.73
N ILE A 124 -2.56 -12.93 -1.29
CA ILE A 124 -1.87 -11.66 -1.55
C ILE A 124 -1.48 -11.04 -0.21
N ASN A 125 -0.19 -10.90 0.04
CA ASN A 125 0.35 -10.31 1.26
C ASN A 125 0.76 -8.84 1.03
N LEU A 126 -0.08 -7.93 1.49
CA LEU A 126 0.17 -6.48 1.48
C LEU A 126 0.45 -5.95 2.90
N VAL A 127 0.61 -6.85 3.88
CA VAL A 127 0.90 -6.45 5.26
C VAL A 127 2.28 -5.83 5.34
N GLY A 128 2.37 -4.66 5.93
CA GLY A 128 3.62 -3.96 6.16
C GLY A 128 3.44 -2.70 6.98
N LYS A 129 4.49 -2.29 7.67
CA LYS A 129 4.56 -1.04 8.45
C LYS A 129 5.82 -0.29 8.07
N ARG A 130 5.79 1.04 8.22
CA ARG A 130 6.94 1.91 7.96
C ARG A 130 7.68 2.33 9.22
N ASN A 131 7.05 2.23 10.37
CA ASN A 131 7.61 2.62 11.67
C ASN A 131 7.16 1.66 12.76
N ASN A 132 7.95 1.56 13.80
CA ASN A 132 7.61 0.80 14.99
C ASN A 132 6.35 1.37 15.65
N THR A 133 5.46 0.51 16.10
CA THR A 133 4.27 0.87 16.85
C THR A 133 4.36 0.33 18.27
N ARG A 134 3.47 0.76 19.17
CA ARG A 134 3.44 0.26 20.54
C ARG A 134 3.27 -1.28 20.62
N ASN A 135 2.51 -1.87 19.71
CA ASN A 135 2.13 -3.28 19.76
C ASN A 135 3.02 -4.18 18.91
N PHE A 136 3.69 -3.63 17.87
CA PHE A 136 4.46 -4.41 16.91
C PHE A 136 5.72 -3.66 16.49
N THR A 137 6.83 -4.38 16.43
CA THR A 137 8.06 -3.92 15.78
C THR A 137 8.02 -4.10 14.27
N LEU A 138 8.92 -3.41 13.57
CA LEU A 138 9.06 -3.60 12.11
C LEU A 138 9.47 -5.03 11.75
N GLU A 139 10.29 -5.68 12.56
CA GLU A 139 10.72 -7.07 12.33
C GLU A 139 9.55 -8.05 12.45
N GLN A 140 8.74 -7.92 13.49
CA GLN A 140 7.56 -8.78 13.68
C GLN A 140 6.56 -8.69 12.51
N VAL A 141 6.38 -7.50 11.93
CA VAL A 141 5.40 -7.32 10.83
C VAL A 141 6.01 -7.63 9.47
N ASN A 142 7.18 -7.05 9.16
CA ASN A 142 7.74 -7.11 7.80
C ASN A 142 8.55 -8.39 7.54
N VAL A 143 9.06 -9.05 8.58
CA VAL A 143 9.87 -10.28 8.46
C VAL A 143 9.06 -11.49 8.93
N GLU A 144 8.81 -11.59 10.24
CA GLU A 144 8.16 -12.78 10.81
C GLU A 144 6.73 -12.97 10.29
N GLY A 145 5.93 -11.90 10.25
CA GLY A 145 4.56 -11.94 9.72
C GLY A 145 4.51 -12.32 8.24
N ALA A 146 5.43 -11.79 7.44
CA ALA A 146 5.51 -12.11 6.01
C ALA A 146 5.93 -13.57 5.79
N ALA A 147 6.96 -14.06 6.51
CA ALA A 147 7.40 -15.44 6.45
C ALA A 147 6.32 -16.41 6.93
N ARG A 148 5.60 -16.09 8.02
CA ARG A 148 4.49 -16.88 8.55
C ARG A 148 3.36 -17.05 7.52
N ILE A 149 2.92 -15.96 6.90
CA ILE A 149 1.88 -16.02 5.86
C ILE A 149 2.37 -16.84 4.65
N ALA A 150 3.63 -16.68 4.22
CA ALA A 150 4.20 -17.44 3.11
C ALA A 150 4.26 -18.95 3.43
N ARG A 151 4.73 -19.33 4.62
CA ARG A 151 4.79 -20.72 5.07
C ARG A 151 3.39 -21.35 5.13
N LEU A 152 2.44 -20.68 5.78
CA LEU A 152 1.07 -21.18 5.90
C LEU A 152 0.37 -21.25 4.55
N SER A 153 0.65 -20.33 3.62
CA SER A 153 0.10 -20.41 2.26
C SER A 153 0.59 -21.65 1.50
N LYS A 154 1.84 -22.07 1.74
CA LYS A 154 2.40 -23.30 1.18
C LYS A 154 1.75 -24.55 1.81
N GLU A 155 1.61 -24.56 3.14
CA GLU A 155 0.95 -25.65 3.88
C GLU A 155 -0.51 -25.85 3.41
N MET A 156 -1.24 -24.77 3.13
CA MET A 156 -2.62 -24.80 2.66
C MET A 156 -2.79 -25.11 1.17
N GLY A 157 -1.70 -25.29 0.43
CA GLY A 157 -1.75 -25.63 -0.99
C GLY A 157 -2.22 -24.48 -1.88
N ILE A 158 -2.01 -23.21 -1.47
CA ILE A 158 -2.34 -22.05 -2.28
C ILE A 158 -1.52 -22.07 -3.59
N GLU A 159 -2.18 -21.95 -4.74
CA GLU A 159 -1.52 -22.04 -6.05
C GLU A 159 -0.60 -20.86 -6.31
N ARG A 160 -1.06 -19.63 -6.00
CA ARG A 160 -0.31 -18.40 -6.27
C ARG A 160 -0.20 -17.53 -5.02
N PHE A 161 1.01 -17.09 -4.76
CA PHE A 161 1.31 -16.21 -3.64
C PHE A 161 2.01 -14.93 -4.13
N VAL A 162 1.44 -13.78 -3.77
CA VAL A 162 2.02 -12.47 -4.09
C VAL A 162 2.46 -11.77 -2.81
N HIS A 163 3.68 -11.24 -2.82
CA HIS A 163 4.23 -10.44 -1.72
C HIS A 163 4.69 -9.07 -2.19
N VAL A 164 4.39 -8.02 -1.42
CA VAL A 164 4.81 -6.64 -1.72
C VAL A 164 5.96 -6.23 -0.81
N SER A 165 7.13 -6.01 -1.43
CA SER A 165 8.35 -5.49 -0.83
C SER A 165 8.46 -3.96 -1.00
N ALA A 166 9.64 -3.41 -1.25
CA ALA A 166 9.90 -2.01 -1.61
C ALA A 166 11.06 -1.94 -2.61
N LEU A 167 11.03 -0.99 -3.54
CA LEU A 167 12.08 -0.86 -4.56
C LEU A 167 13.43 -0.52 -3.95
N THR A 168 13.46 0.42 -3.02
CA THR A 168 14.68 0.91 -2.35
C THR A 168 15.16 0.00 -1.21
N GLN A 169 14.60 -1.19 -1.07
CA GLN A 169 15.00 -2.14 -0.03
C GLN A 169 16.49 -2.47 -0.10
N ASN A 170 17.16 -2.48 1.05
CA ASN A 170 18.57 -2.79 1.16
C ASN A 170 18.85 -3.48 2.51
N PRO A 171 19.54 -4.62 2.54
CA PRO A 171 19.92 -5.27 3.79
C PRO A 171 20.86 -4.42 4.65
N ASN A 172 21.67 -3.56 4.01
CA ASN A 172 22.59 -2.62 4.66
C ASN A 172 22.33 -1.21 4.12
N PRO A 173 21.22 -0.55 4.53
CA PRO A 173 20.88 0.77 4.02
C PRO A 173 21.90 1.81 4.45
N PRO A 174 22.28 2.74 3.58
CA PRO A 174 23.13 3.86 3.94
C PRO A 174 22.42 4.78 4.93
N LYS A 175 23.22 5.48 5.74
CA LYS A 175 22.73 6.52 6.64
C LYS A 175 22.71 7.86 5.90
N TYR A 176 21.54 8.51 5.85
CA TYR A 176 21.38 9.82 5.24
C TYR A 176 21.26 10.94 6.29
N VAL A 177 20.41 10.76 7.31
CA VAL A 177 20.08 11.80 8.29
C VAL A 177 20.58 11.45 9.68
N TRP A 178 20.04 10.39 10.28
CA TRP A 178 20.31 10.06 11.69
C TRP A 178 20.80 8.64 11.89
N ARG A 179 20.06 7.65 11.39
CA ARG A 179 20.35 6.20 11.52
C ARG A 179 19.93 5.46 10.26
N PRO A 180 20.58 4.33 9.92
CA PRO A 180 20.15 3.54 8.79
C PRO A 180 18.68 3.15 8.90
N SER A 181 17.93 3.14 7.79
CA SER A 181 16.52 2.82 7.78
C SER A 181 16.25 1.36 8.17
N GLU A 182 15.54 1.16 9.28
CA GLU A 182 15.07 -0.17 9.70
C GLU A 182 13.98 -0.70 8.75
N PHE A 183 13.18 0.18 8.18
CA PHE A 183 12.15 -0.20 7.22
C PHE A 183 12.78 -0.84 5.97
N LEU A 184 13.80 -0.22 5.38
CA LEU A 184 14.46 -0.75 4.18
C LEU A 184 15.17 -2.06 4.49
N ARG A 185 15.81 -2.17 5.67
CA ARG A 185 16.46 -3.38 6.13
C ARG A 185 15.46 -4.52 6.34
N THR A 186 14.37 -4.27 7.07
CA THR A 186 13.37 -5.29 7.38
C THR A 186 12.61 -5.74 6.13
N LYS A 187 12.36 -4.86 5.16
CA LYS A 187 11.78 -5.25 3.85
C LYS A 187 12.72 -6.16 3.06
N ALA A 188 14.03 -5.87 3.06
CA ALA A 188 15.01 -6.73 2.39
C ALA A 188 15.12 -8.11 3.04
N VAL A 189 15.16 -8.18 4.37
CA VAL A 189 15.20 -9.45 5.10
C VAL A 189 13.89 -10.21 4.92
N GLY A 190 12.74 -9.54 5.04
CA GLY A 190 11.43 -10.14 4.85
C GLY A 190 11.25 -10.76 3.46
N GLU A 191 11.72 -10.10 2.40
CA GLU A 191 11.70 -10.65 1.04
C GLU A 191 12.53 -11.94 0.93
N LYS A 192 13.71 -11.98 1.56
CA LYS A 192 14.56 -13.20 1.59
C LYS A 192 13.87 -14.34 2.33
N GLU A 193 13.26 -14.07 3.47
CA GLU A 193 12.53 -15.05 4.26
C GLU A 193 11.30 -15.58 3.50
N VAL A 194 10.53 -14.71 2.84
CA VAL A 194 9.41 -15.14 1.99
C VAL A 194 9.89 -16.07 0.87
N ARG A 195 11.00 -15.77 0.19
CA ARG A 195 11.56 -16.63 -0.85
C ARG A 195 12.07 -17.95 -0.30
N ARG A 196 12.61 -17.96 0.93
CA ARG A 196 13.06 -19.17 1.59
C ARG A 196 11.89 -20.12 1.88
N GLU A 197 10.80 -19.59 2.40
CA GLU A 197 9.61 -20.37 2.72
C GLU A 197 8.86 -20.79 1.44
N ARG A 198 8.84 -19.91 0.42
CA ARG A 198 8.10 -20.11 -0.82
C ARG A 198 8.87 -19.57 -2.03
N SER A 199 9.58 -20.46 -2.74
CA SER A 199 10.42 -20.08 -3.89
C SER A 199 9.63 -19.61 -5.11
N ASP A 200 8.38 -20.04 -5.27
CA ASP A 200 7.47 -19.65 -6.33
C ASP A 200 6.71 -18.33 -6.05
N ALA A 201 7.00 -17.65 -4.94
CA ALA A 201 6.38 -16.38 -4.60
C ALA A 201 6.62 -15.30 -5.67
N ILE A 202 5.55 -14.62 -6.07
CA ILE A 202 5.64 -13.45 -6.95
C ILE A 202 5.91 -12.23 -6.06
N ILE A 203 6.99 -11.51 -6.34
CA ILE A 203 7.40 -10.37 -5.52
C ILE A 203 7.26 -9.08 -6.30
N PHE A 204 6.57 -8.11 -5.73
CA PHE A 204 6.50 -6.75 -6.24
C PHE A 204 7.34 -5.81 -5.41
N ARG A 205 8.22 -5.05 -6.07
CA ARG A 205 8.99 -3.94 -5.47
C ARG A 205 8.45 -2.61 -6.00
N PRO A 206 7.44 -2.03 -5.34
CA PRO A 206 6.97 -0.71 -5.74
C PRO A 206 7.96 0.37 -5.31
N SER A 207 8.07 1.41 -6.14
CA SER A 207 8.60 2.72 -5.80
C SER A 207 7.62 3.47 -4.88
N ASP A 208 7.80 4.77 -4.70
CA ASP A 208 6.84 5.58 -3.95
C ASP A 208 5.48 5.59 -4.66
N ILE A 209 4.47 5.04 -3.99
CA ILE A 209 3.13 4.89 -4.55
C ILE A 209 2.35 6.18 -4.32
N TRP A 210 1.80 6.74 -5.41
CA TRP A 210 0.99 7.95 -5.37
C TRP A 210 -0.45 7.73 -5.82
N GLY A 211 -1.35 8.62 -5.40
CA GLY A 211 -2.77 8.59 -5.75
C GLY A 211 -3.61 9.35 -4.74
N ASN A 212 -4.91 9.16 -4.77
CA ASN A 212 -5.83 9.85 -3.85
C ASN A 212 -5.59 9.41 -2.40
N SER A 213 -5.38 10.36 -1.49
CA SER A 213 -5.06 10.12 -0.07
C SER A 213 -3.77 9.32 0.14
N ASP A 214 -2.77 9.54 -0.70
CA ASP A 214 -1.48 8.88 -0.64
C ASP A 214 -0.62 9.36 0.54
N THR A 215 0.49 8.67 0.74
CA THR A 215 1.50 9.05 1.72
C THR A 215 2.73 9.69 1.07
N PHE A 216 2.74 9.92 -0.25
CA PHE A 216 3.86 10.52 -0.98
C PHE A 216 3.58 11.98 -1.36
N LEU A 217 2.65 12.26 -2.28
CA LEU A 217 2.32 13.62 -2.71
C LEU A 217 1.71 14.44 -1.56
N CYS A 218 0.71 13.83 -0.87
CA CYS A 218 0.03 14.47 0.24
C CYS A 218 0.99 14.80 1.39
N TYR A 219 2.06 14.03 1.58
CA TYR A 219 3.06 14.32 2.59
C TYR A 219 3.83 15.61 2.34
N TYR A 220 4.28 15.85 1.10
CA TYR A 220 4.96 17.10 0.75
C TYR A 220 3.99 18.29 0.72
N ALA A 221 2.73 18.04 0.38
CA ALA A 221 1.67 19.04 0.40
C ALA A 221 1.14 19.34 1.80
N ALA A 222 1.35 18.47 2.79
CA ALA A 222 0.84 18.64 4.16
C ALA A 222 1.52 19.79 4.91
N ARG A 223 0.76 20.44 5.79
CA ARG A 223 1.26 21.53 6.64
C ARG A 223 2.39 21.12 7.58
N GLU A 224 2.33 19.91 8.10
CA GLU A 224 3.30 19.38 9.05
C GLU A 224 4.72 19.34 8.49
N ARG A 225 4.86 19.08 7.18
CA ARG A 225 6.14 19.02 6.49
C ARG A 225 6.75 20.39 6.22
N ARG A 226 5.92 21.44 6.16
CA ARG A 226 6.29 22.78 5.81
C ARG A 226 6.66 23.61 7.03
N THR A 227 7.63 24.48 6.87
CA THR A 227 7.97 25.53 7.82
C THR A 227 7.69 26.88 7.18
N SER A 228 6.86 27.70 7.80
CA SER A 228 6.55 29.04 7.30
C SER A 228 7.41 30.04 8.05
N TYR A 229 8.11 30.89 7.30
CA TYR A 229 8.82 32.06 7.81
C TYR A 229 8.23 33.30 7.12
N GLY A 230 7.25 33.94 7.74
CA GLY A 230 6.49 35.03 7.13
C GLY A 230 5.74 34.54 5.88
N THR A 231 5.99 35.17 4.72
CA THR A 231 5.40 34.77 3.43
C THR A 231 6.12 33.61 2.76
N LYS A 232 7.33 33.27 3.22
CA LYS A 232 8.15 32.21 2.62
C LYS A 232 7.85 30.85 3.23
N LEU A 233 7.70 29.86 2.38
CA LEU A 233 7.48 28.46 2.71
C LEU A 233 8.78 27.68 2.50
N ARG A 234 9.25 27.02 3.54
CA ARG A 234 10.48 26.21 3.49
C ARG A 234 10.17 24.75 3.69
N ILE A 235 10.68 23.89 2.80
CA ILE A 235 10.74 22.44 2.98
C ILE A 235 12.20 22.01 3.09
N CYS A 236 12.51 21.26 4.15
CA CYS A 236 13.85 20.75 4.38
C CYS A 236 13.99 19.35 3.77
N LEU A 237 14.96 19.17 2.87
CA LEU A 237 15.30 17.90 2.23
C LEU A 237 16.78 17.57 2.46
N TRP A 238 17.09 16.27 2.44
CA TRP A 238 18.47 15.81 2.46
C TRP A 238 19.21 16.35 1.23
N GLU A 239 20.39 16.94 1.42
CA GLU A 239 21.18 17.60 0.34
C GLU A 239 20.32 18.48 -0.59
N ARG A 240 19.29 19.14 -0.05
CA ARG A 240 18.27 19.93 -0.78
C ARG A 240 17.48 19.13 -1.81
N GLY A 241 17.52 17.80 -1.77
CA GLY A 241 16.83 16.93 -2.74
C GLY A 241 17.53 16.79 -4.10
N GLN A 242 18.72 17.36 -4.27
CA GLN A 242 19.41 17.40 -5.58
C GLN A 242 20.02 16.04 -5.96
N LYS A 243 20.40 15.22 -4.96
CA LYS A 243 21.01 13.91 -5.16
C LYS A 243 20.01 12.75 -5.20
N THR A 244 18.77 13.02 -4.81
CA THR A 244 17.73 12.00 -4.72
C THR A 244 16.90 12.00 -6.00
N VAL A 245 16.80 10.85 -6.65
CA VAL A 245 15.95 10.63 -7.83
C VAL A 245 14.83 9.67 -7.46
N LYS A 246 13.60 10.02 -7.80
CA LYS A 246 12.40 9.23 -7.53
C LYS A 246 11.68 8.89 -8.83
N GLN A 247 11.07 7.70 -8.87
CA GLN A 247 10.26 7.23 -9.99
C GLN A 247 8.88 6.78 -9.49
N PRO A 248 8.04 7.72 -9.04
CA PRO A 248 6.79 7.43 -8.37
C PRO A 248 5.80 6.71 -9.29
N VAL A 249 5.08 5.72 -8.75
CA VAL A 249 4.13 4.87 -9.48
C VAL A 249 2.70 5.11 -9.03
N TYR A 250 1.75 5.07 -9.96
CA TYR A 250 0.33 5.22 -9.65
C TYR A 250 -0.21 3.96 -8.97
N VAL A 251 -0.95 4.14 -7.87
CA VAL A 251 -1.51 3.02 -7.09
C VAL A 251 -2.40 2.09 -7.90
N GLY A 252 -3.17 2.63 -8.84
CA GLY A 252 -4.03 1.82 -9.72
C GLY A 252 -3.25 0.94 -10.69
N ASP A 253 -2.05 1.37 -11.12
CA ASP A 253 -1.20 0.60 -12.01
C ASP A 253 -0.53 -0.55 -11.25
N VAL A 254 -0.07 -0.30 -10.00
CA VAL A 254 0.44 -1.35 -9.13
C VAL A 254 -0.63 -2.40 -8.85
N ALA A 255 -1.85 -1.97 -8.54
CA ALA A 255 -2.96 -2.88 -8.28
C ALA A 255 -3.32 -3.72 -9.53
N ARG A 256 -3.32 -3.11 -10.72
CA ARG A 256 -3.51 -3.84 -11.99
C ARG A 256 -2.38 -4.84 -12.24
N GLY A 257 -1.13 -4.44 -12.02
CA GLY A 257 0.03 -5.33 -12.16
C GLY A 257 -0.06 -6.55 -11.24
N ILE A 258 -0.42 -6.36 -9.97
CA ILE A 258 -0.65 -7.45 -9.03
C ILE A 258 -1.73 -8.40 -9.55
N VAL A 259 -2.85 -7.86 -10.01
CA VAL A 259 -3.98 -8.67 -10.49
C VAL A 259 -3.65 -9.38 -11.80
N ASN A 260 -2.98 -8.72 -12.75
CA ASN A 260 -2.54 -9.33 -14.00
C ASN A 260 -1.52 -10.46 -13.78
N SER A 261 -0.64 -10.33 -12.77
CA SER A 261 0.32 -11.39 -12.43
C SER A 261 -0.35 -12.69 -11.95
N LEU A 262 -1.60 -12.62 -11.47
CA LEU A 262 -2.35 -13.81 -11.07
C LEU A 262 -2.80 -14.66 -12.25
N THR A 263 -2.97 -14.06 -13.42
CA THR A 263 -3.42 -14.76 -14.64
C THR A 263 -2.26 -15.11 -15.57
N ALA A 264 -1.14 -14.40 -15.47
CA ALA A 264 0.03 -14.67 -16.30
C ALA A 264 0.69 -16.01 -15.94
N ALA A 265 0.89 -16.88 -16.93
CA ALA A 265 1.46 -18.22 -16.71
C ALA A 265 2.88 -18.18 -16.15
N ASP A 266 3.69 -17.25 -16.64
CA ASP A 266 5.12 -17.14 -16.34
C ASP A 266 5.44 -16.32 -15.09
N SER A 267 4.45 -15.87 -14.33
CA SER A 267 4.66 -15.00 -13.15
C SER A 267 5.23 -15.69 -11.91
N PRO A 268 4.96 -16.99 -11.63
CA PRO A 268 5.47 -17.62 -10.42
C PRO A 268 6.99 -17.51 -10.28
N GLY A 269 7.46 -17.15 -9.07
CA GLY A 269 8.88 -16.97 -8.75
C GLY A 269 9.53 -15.70 -9.30
N LYS A 270 8.83 -14.93 -10.15
CA LYS A 270 9.37 -13.67 -10.70
C LYS A 270 9.29 -12.53 -9.70
N LEU A 271 10.20 -11.59 -9.90
CA LEU A 271 10.25 -10.31 -9.24
C LEU A 271 9.85 -9.23 -10.24
N TYR A 272 8.94 -8.35 -9.86
CA TYR A 272 8.50 -7.21 -10.67
C TYR A 272 8.83 -5.89 -9.98
N GLU A 273 9.46 -4.98 -10.73
CA GLU A 273 9.70 -3.61 -10.29
C GLU A 273 8.51 -2.74 -10.72
N ALA A 274 7.74 -2.30 -9.72
CA ALA A 274 6.58 -1.46 -9.97
C ALA A 274 7.00 0.02 -9.91
N VAL A 275 7.35 0.58 -11.06
CA VAL A 275 7.84 1.95 -11.23
C VAL A 275 6.97 2.74 -12.19
N GLY A 276 6.97 4.07 -12.03
CA GLY A 276 6.26 4.98 -12.91
C GLY A 276 7.00 5.22 -14.24
N PRO A 277 6.35 5.94 -15.18
CA PRO A 277 6.91 6.15 -16.52
C PRO A 277 8.10 7.13 -16.53
N HIS A 278 8.18 8.04 -15.56
CA HIS A 278 9.16 9.12 -15.55
C HIS A 278 9.94 9.19 -14.24
N ARG A 279 11.19 9.61 -14.34
CA ARG A 279 12.10 9.85 -13.20
C ARG A 279 12.23 11.34 -12.96
N TYR A 280 12.23 11.73 -11.68
CA TYR A 280 12.31 13.13 -11.28
C TYR A 280 13.34 13.30 -10.17
N ARG A 281 14.03 14.43 -10.19
CA ARG A 281 14.81 14.88 -9.04
C ARG A 281 13.83 15.33 -7.95
N LEU A 282 14.13 14.97 -6.72
CA LEU A 282 13.21 15.22 -5.60
C LEU A 282 12.97 16.72 -5.35
N ASP A 283 13.98 17.58 -5.57
CA ASP A 283 13.83 19.03 -5.40
C ASP A 283 12.87 19.63 -6.43
N ASP A 284 12.98 19.23 -7.69
CA ASP A 284 12.11 19.72 -8.76
C ASP A 284 10.68 19.19 -8.60
N LEU A 285 10.55 17.92 -8.23
CA LEU A 285 9.26 17.32 -7.95
C LEU A 285 8.52 18.00 -6.79
N VAL A 286 9.22 18.28 -5.68
CA VAL A 286 8.62 18.94 -4.52
C VAL A 286 8.23 20.39 -4.83
N LYS A 287 9.06 21.14 -5.58
CA LYS A 287 8.68 22.48 -6.05
C LYS A 287 7.42 22.42 -6.89
N TRP A 288 7.36 21.48 -7.83
CA TRP A 288 6.21 21.32 -8.70
C TRP A 288 4.93 20.94 -7.94
N ILE A 289 5.02 20.04 -6.93
CA ILE A 289 3.90 19.73 -6.03
C ILE A 289 3.36 21.00 -5.36
N LEU A 290 4.25 21.86 -4.86
CA LEU A 290 3.85 23.11 -4.21
C LEU A 290 3.27 24.14 -5.18
N PHE A 291 3.77 24.20 -6.41
CA PHE A 291 3.20 25.08 -7.44
C PHE A 291 1.78 24.64 -7.81
N ASN A 292 1.52 23.34 -7.88
CA ASN A 292 0.17 22.80 -8.04
C ASN A 292 -0.74 23.13 -6.84
N CYS A 293 -0.17 23.36 -5.66
CA CYS A 293 -0.88 23.85 -4.48
C CYS A 293 -1.03 25.40 -4.48
N ARG A 294 -0.78 26.10 -5.59
CA ARG A 294 -0.87 27.58 -5.74
C ARG A 294 0.10 28.37 -4.89
N TYR A 295 1.30 27.83 -4.60
CA TYR A 295 2.40 28.62 -4.04
C TYR A 295 3.26 29.17 -5.17
N LEU A 296 3.59 30.46 -5.10
CA LEU A 296 4.43 31.11 -6.11
C LEU A 296 5.88 30.60 -6.00
N PRO A 297 6.64 30.51 -7.11
CA PRO A 297 8.04 30.09 -7.09
C PRO A 297 8.93 30.88 -6.11
N ARG A 298 8.68 32.20 -5.99
CA ARG A 298 9.40 33.09 -5.05
C ARG A 298 9.08 32.83 -3.58
N GLU A 299 7.98 32.18 -3.29
CA GLU A 299 7.54 31.84 -1.92
C GLU A 299 8.12 30.51 -1.45
N VAL A 300 8.51 29.64 -2.36
CA VAL A 300 8.97 28.28 -2.06
C VAL A 300 10.50 28.22 -1.99
N THR A 301 11.01 27.72 -0.87
CA THR A 301 12.44 27.53 -0.65
C THR A 301 12.73 26.10 -0.21
N ILE A 302 13.63 25.41 -0.93
CA ILE A 302 14.14 24.11 -0.50
C ILE A 302 15.38 24.34 0.36
N GLY A 303 15.29 23.95 1.64
CA GLY A 303 16.37 24.05 2.62
C GLY A 303 17.08 22.71 2.86
N ARG A 304 18.29 22.77 3.44
CA ARG A 304 18.91 21.60 4.07
C ARG A 304 18.19 21.26 5.37
N MET A 305 18.28 20.02 5.80
CA MET A 305 17.84 19.61 7.13
C MET A 305 18.77 20.23 8.18
N ASP A 306 18.25 21.20 8.90
CA ASP A 306 18.94 21.89 9.99
C ASP A 306 18.60 21.30 11.36
N PRO A 307 19.40 21.56 12.42
CA PRO A 307 19.15 21.01 13.74
C PRO A 307 17.77 21.35 14.30
N TRP A 308 17.24 22.55 13.97
CA TRP A 308 15.92 22.97 14.42
C TRP A 308 14.79 22.11 13.77
N PHE A 309 14.93 21.82 12.47
CA PHE A 309 14.01 20.90 11.80
C PHE A 309 14.09 19.49 12.39
N LEU A 310 15.30 18.97 12.65
CA LEU A 310 15.50 17.65 13.24
C LEU A 310 14.94 17.55 14.66
N SER A 311 15.06 18.63 15.47
CA SER A 311 14.44 18.67 16.81
C SER A 311 12.91 18.61 16.73
N ARG A 312 12.31 19.25 15.73
CA ARG A 312 10.87 19.17 15.46
C ARG A 312 10.43 17.77 15.06
N VAL A 313 11.22 17.08 14.24
CA VAL A 313 10.97 15.67 13.88
C VAL A 313 11.03 14.78 15.10
N MET A 314 12.05 14.96 15.92
CA MET A 314 12.22 14.20 17.17
C MET A 314 11.05 14.43 18.14
N ALA A 315 10.61 15.67 18.31
CA ALA A 315 9.45 15.99 19.12
C ALA A 315 8.17 15.34 18.57
N ASN A 316 7.96 15.41 17.25
CA ASN A 316 6.80 14.77 16.62
C ASN A 316 6.80 13.25 16.81
N GLU A 317 7.94 12.59 16.62
CA GLU A 317 8.10 11.14 16.85
C GLU A 317 7.86 10.76 18.31
N PHE A 318 8.31 11.60 19.26
CA PHE A 318 8.11 11.38 20.68
C PHE A 318 6.65 11.52 21.12
N PHE A 319 5.96 12.56 20.67
CA PHE A 319 4.57 12.82 21.05
C PHE A 319 3.57 11.97 20.26
N SER A 320 3.83 11.68 18.99
CA SER A 320 2.92 10.93 18.09
C SER A 320 3.36 9.48 17.92
N ARG A 321 3.46 8.72 19.02
CA ARG A 321 3.96 7.33 19.02
C ARG A 321 3.18 6.33 18.17
N VAL A 322 1.93 6.61 17.84
CA VAL A 322 1.08 5.65 17.11
C VAL A 322 1.28 5.76 15.60
N ASN A 323 1.29 6.96 15.08
CA ASN A 323 1.44 7.21 13.64
C ASN A 323 2.03 8.61 13.40
N PRO A 324 3.34 8.77 13.62
CA PRO A 324 3.97 10.08 13.44
C PRO A 324 3.91 10.51 11.98
N GLY A 325 3.35 11.69 11.71
CA GLY A 325 3.32 12.29 10.37
C GLY A 325 4.74 12.54 9.83
N MET A 326 5.67 12.93 10.72
CA MET A 326 7.11 13.05 10.46
C MET A 326 7.87 12.17 11.46
N CYS A 327 8.75 11.29 10.97
CA CYS A 327 9.67 10.48 11.75
C CYS A 327 11.00 10.32 11.02
N PHE A 328 12.06 9.99 11.74
CA PHE A 328 13.38 9.80 11.14
C PHE A 328 13.38 8.67 10.12
N GLU A 329 12.65 7.58 10.38
CA GLU A 329 12.54 6.45 9.47
C GLU A 329 12.02 6.87 8.09
N ARG A 330 11.03 7.76 8.09
CA ARG A 330 10.48 8.29 6.85
C ARG A 330 11.46 9.20 6.12
N LEU A 331 12.18 10.05 6.84
CA LEU A 331 13.19 10.93 6.24
C LEU A 331 14.33 10.15 5.58
N GLU A 332 14.77 9.06 6.22
CA GLU A 332 15.77 8.16 5.65
C GLU A 332 15.27 7.49 4.37
N HIS A 333 14.04 6.97 4.39
CA HIS A 333 13.41 6.39 3.21
C HIS A 333 13.24 7.39 2.07
N ASP A 334 12.76 8.60 2.37
CA ASP A 334 12.54 9.66 1.36
C ASP A 334 13.86 10.14 0.72
N SER A 335 14.97 10.02 1.45
CA SER A 335 16.32 10.40 0.98
C SER A 335 16.97 9.34 0.07
N ALA A 336 16.47 8.11 0.08
CA ALA A 336 16.98 7.03 -0.77
C ALA A 336 16.58 7.25 -2.24
N THR A 337 17.50 7.01 -3.16
CA THR A 337 17.27 7.07 -4.61
C THR A 337 16.70 5.77 -5.12
N ASP A 338 15.74 5.84 -6.05
CA ASP A 338 15.12 4.70 -6.70
C ASP A 338 16.07 4.13 -7.76
N ASN A 339 16.68 2.99 -7.45
CA ASN A 339 17.58 2.27 -8.36
C ASN A 339 16.87 1.03 -8.90
N LEU A 340 16.88 0.88 -10.22
CA LEU A 340 16.34 -0.30 -10.90
C LEU A 340 17.42 -1.38 -10.94
N SER A 341 17.01 -2.64 -10.70
CA SER A 341 17.90 -3.80 -10.82
C SER A 341 17.83 -4.47 -12.20
N GLY A 342 16.98 -3.96 -13.10
CA GLY A 342 16.75 -4.52 -14.43
C GLY A 342 15.80 -5.73 -14.44
N ALA A 343 15.04 -5.92 -13.36
CA ALA A 343 13.98 -6.92 -13.30
C ALA A 343 12.78 -6.52 -14.16
N PRO A 344 11.90 -7.47 -14.55
CA PRO A 344 10.64 -7.17 -15.23
C PRO A 344 9.83 -6.08 -14.54
N THR A 345 9.18 -5.26 -15.34
CA THR A 345 8.40 -4.10 -14.87
C THR A 345 6.89 -4.34 -15.02
N LEU A 346 6.07 -3.34 -14.67
CA LEU A 346 4.63 -3.41 -14.89
C LEU A 346 4.25 -3.44 -16.38
N LEU A 347 5.12 -2.99 -17.28
CA LEU A 347 4.89 -3.07 -18.72
C LEU A 347 4.86 -4.51 -19.22
N ASP A 348 5.68 -5.39 -18.63
CA ASP A 348 5.72 -6.83 -18.95
C ASP A 348 4.45 -7.57 -18.50
N LEU A 349 3.63 -6.93 -17.65
CA LEU A 349 2.32 -7.40 -17.22
C LEU A 349 1.16 -6.72 -17.97
N ASP A 350 1.44 -6.11 -19.11
CA ASP A 350 0.46 -5.41 -19.97
C ASP A 350 -0.30 -4.29 -19.21
N VAL A 351 0.42 -3.55 -18.35
CA VAL A 351 -0.13 -2.41 -17.63
C VAL A 351 0.29 -1.10 -18.27
N LYS A 352 -0.68 -0.35 -18.78
CA LYS A 352 -0.44 1.02 -19.23
C LYS A 352 -0.17 1.93 -18.03
N LEU A 353 1.04 2.49 -17.97
CA LEU A 353 1.45 3.36 -16.87
C LEU A 353 0.78 4.74 -16.95
N THR A 354 0.30 5.21 -15.81
CA THR A 354 -0.33 6.53 -15.66
C THR A 354 0.74 7.57 -15.31
N LYS A 355 0.77 8.67 -16.06
CA LYS A 355 1.69 9.79 -15.77
C LYS A 355 1.21 10.58 -14.57
N LEU A 356 2.18 11.08 -13.79
CA LEU A 356 1.90 11.88 -12.61
C LEU A 356 1.20 13.20 -12.98
N GLU A 357 1.61 13.79 -14.08
CA GLU A 357 1.14 15.08 -14.61
C GLU A 357 -0.38 15.05 -14.91
N ASP A 358 -0.89 13.90 -15.37
CA ASP A 358 -2.30 13.77 -15.79
C ASP A 358 -3.29 13.84 -14.61
N ARG A 359 -2.86 13.53 -13.38
CA ARG A 359 -3.76 13.38 -12.23
C ARG A 359 -3.44 14.21 -11.01
N ILE A 360 -2.29 14.87 -10.97
CA ILE A 360 -1.84 15.58 -9.78
C ILE A 360 -2.82 16.66 -9.32
N HIS A 361 -3.49 17.34 -10.25
CA HIS A 361 -4.45 18.39 -9.95
C HIS A 361 -5.64 17.89 -9.12
N GLN A 362 -6.13 16.68 -9.44
CA GLN A 362 -7.24 16.05 -8.72
C GLN A 362 -6.84 15.64 -7.31
N ILE A 363 -5.60 15.17 -7.13
CA ILE A 363 -5.09 14.68 -5.85
C ILE A 363 -4.77 15.84 -4.92
N LEU A 364 -4.11 16.87 -5.43
CA LEU A 364 -3.65 18.01 -4.62
C LEU A 364 -4.71 19.11 -4.43
N PHE A 365 -5.90 18.96 -5.00
CA PHE A 365 -6.96 19.97 -4.90
C PHE A 365 -7.24 20.40 -3.44
N ILE A 366 -7.31 19.46 -2.51
CA ILE A 366 -7.60 19.70 -1.08
C ILE A 366 -6.47 20.52 -0.40
N TYR A 367 -5.23 20.43 -0.90
CA TYR A 367 -4.05 21.09 -0.34
C TYR A 367 -3.77 22.46 -0.95
N ARG A 368 -4.57 22.90 -1.93
CA ARG A 368 -4.41 24.19 -2.58
C ARG A 368 -4.59 25.34 -1.59
N ARG A 369 -3.77 26.37 -1.74
CA ARG A 369 -3.97 27.65 -1.06
C ARG A 369 -5.23 28.30 -1.63
N LEU A 370 -6.02 28.97 -0.78
CA LEU A 370 -7.27 29.62 -1.17
C LEU A 370 -8.29 28.63 -1.80
N ASN A 371 -8.42 27.46 -1.25
CA ASN A 371 -9.30 26.41 -1.78
C ASN A 371 -10.78 26.82 -1.85
N ASN A 372 -11.21 27.75 -0.98
CA ASN A 372 -12.57 28.30 -0.95
C ASN A 372 -12.74 29.57 -1.82
N TYR A 373 -11.70 29.97 -2.54
CA TYR A 373 -11.75 31.12 -3.43
C TYR A 373 -12.32 30.72 -4.80
N TRP A 374 -13.29 31.49 -5.28
CA TRP A 374 -13.85 31.32 -6.61
C TRP A 374 -12.93 32.01 -7.63
N GLU A 375 -12.17 31.20 -8.33
CA GLU A 375 -11.20 31.67 -9.31
C GLU A 375 -11.84 31.97 -10.66
N ALA A 376 -11.39 33.02 -11.32
CA ALA A 376 -11.69 33.25 -12.73
C ALA A 376 -10.90 32.31 -13.62
N VAL A 377 -11.41 32.04 -14.82
CA VAL A 377 -10.72 31.17 -15.78
C VAL A 377 -9.38 31.79 -16.16
N GLY A 378 -8.29 31.06 -15.93
CA GLY A 378 -6.93 31.51 -16.23
C GLY A 378 -6.26 32.39 -15.16
N GLU A 379 -6.92 32.68 -14.03
CA GLU A 379 -6.31 33.46 -12.93
C GLU A 379 -5.08 32.80 -12.33
N PHE A 380 -5.11 31.46 -12.20
CA PHE A 380 -3.97 30.68 -11.75
C PHE A 380 -3.53 29.72 -12.88
N PRO A 381 -2.50 30.11 -13.65
CA PRO A 381 -1.99 29.27 -14.72
C PRO A 381 -1.44 27.95 -14.16
N GLU A 382 -1.64 26.87 -14.90
CA GLU A 382 -1.07 25.57 -14.54
C GLU A 382 0.47 25.65 -14.59
N PRO A 383 1.17 25.11 -13.57
CA PRO A 383 2.62 25.11 -13.57
C PRO A 383 3.16 24.21 -14.69
N PRO A 384 4.29 24.56 -15.30
CA PRO A 384 4.94 23.72 -16.29
C PRO A 384 5.33 22.38 -15.67
N ASN A 385 5.31 21.33 -16.47
CA ASN A 385 5.72 20.00 -16.02
C ASN A 385 7.15 19.99 -15.47
N PRO A 386 7.46 19.17 -14.46
CA PRO A 386 8.79 19.11 -13.88
C PRO A 386 9.79 18.55 -14.89
N PRO A 387 11.05 18.99 -14.86
CA PRO A 387 12.08 18.42 -15.71
C PRO A 387 12.30 16.94 -15.40
N LEU A 388 12.41 16.13 -16.43
CA LEU A 388 12.70 14.70 -16.30
C LEU A 388 14.17 14.51 -15.95
N SER A 389 14.46 13.57 -15.04
CA SER A 389 15.83 13.16 -14.75
C SER A 389 16.27 12.13 -15.79
N LEU A 390 17.38 12.40 -16.46
CA LEU A 390 18.00 11.47 -17.43
C LEU A 390 18.98 10.48 -16.77
N VAL A 391 19.15 10.57 -15.45
CA VAL A 391 20.10 9.76 -14.66
C VAL A 391 19.38 8.64 -13.93
#